data_6855138feb2150d153978b1944273c28
#
_entry.id   6855138feb2150d153978b1944273c28
#
_cell.length_a   1.000
_cell.length_b   1.000
_cell.length_c   1.000
_cell.angle_alpha   90.00
_cell.angle_beta   90.00
_cell.angle_gamma   90.00
#
_symmetry.space_group_name_H-M   'P 1'
#
loop_
_entity.id
_entity.type
_entity.pdbx_description
1 polymer ?
#
loop_
_entity_poly.entity_id
_entity_poly.type
_entity_poly.pdbx_seq_one_letter_code
_entity_poly.pdbx_strand_id
1 'polypeptide(L)'
;MKGLRFRFFMWIAAAVILFLLANTKLRPFPHVLLIFWLLLPILSAGFSFLSGRHIDRKEELRPLRLHRGEEGEWILELNNSSRWMPFFLHFPFPSEKHRTTEVMLRPGEVRRLHFPFIAPYTGTYTFSSGEPIFEDLLGFFKLQFGGRKIRTARCFALPAQREAGEIPGGEPSDDDGNVIERRSLNVVTDDLFSIDPIQQGEPLSHTHWKLSSRLQKWMIKHYSDVERAPLRLLVDVKPVNFDGAAQFIGTKETIDPALDKALRERTDFLDYFYTVALRLLEKGVSIDAGDRYSQLIHLQSIGEKESLAVWIATLSFNDAPRAWRLSQSDDRRQMIWVQEVDDATLGSLLQYQSLGIDFVLVLERSKQSAEILQALERSRLECLWLDEADAS
;
A
#
# COMPACT_ATOMS: atom_id res chain seq x y z
N MET A 1 -17.61 -9.60 -30.25
CA MET A 1 -18.58 -10.70 -30.45
C MET A 1 -19.26 -10.73 -31.81
N LYS A 2 -19.55 -9.60 -32.47
CA LYS A 2 -20.21 -9.59 -33.81
C LYS A 2 -19.36 -10.25 -34.91
N GLY A 3 -18.05 -10.05 -34.94
CA GLY A 3 -17.17 -10.63 -35.95
C GLY A 3 -17.00 -12.16 -35.86
N LEU A 4 -17.06 -12.72 -34.65
CA LEU A 4 -16.98 -14.17 -34.42
C LEU A 4 -18.17 -14.91 -35.03
N ARG A 5 -19.39 -14.35 -34.90
CA ARG A 5 -20.60 -14.92 -35.47
C ARG A 5 -20.56 -14.91 -37.01
N PHE A 6 -20.02 -13.84 -37.61
CA PHE A 6 -19.93 -13.73 -39.05
C PHE A 6 -18.94 -14.77 -39.64
N ARG A 7 -17.76 -14.95 -39.06
CA ARG A 7 -16.77 -15.96 -39.51
C ARG A 7 -17.32 -17.36 -39.37
N PHE A 8 -18.02 -17.67 -38.30
CA PHE A 8 -18.66 -18.95 -38.07
C PHE A 8 -19.76 -19.25 -39.12
N PHE A 9 -20.60 -18.23 -39.44
CA PHE A 9 -21.60 -18.36 -40.51
C PHE A 9 -20.96 -18.62 -41.88
N MET A 10 -19.89 -17.89 -42.20
CA MET A 10 -19.15 -18.13 -43.47
C MET A 10 -18.58 -19.53 -43.53
N TRP A 11 -18.07 -20.04 -42.42
CA TRP A 11 -17.54 -21.39 -42.34
C TRP A 11 -18.64 -22.46 -42.57
N ILE A 12 -19.82 -22.29 -41.93
CA ILE A 12 -20.98 -23.16 -42.12
C ILE A 12 -21.47 -23.10 -43.59
N ALA A 13 -21.58 -21.91 -44.15
CA ALA A 13 -22.01 -21.74 -45.53
C ALA A 13 -21.07 -22.50 -46.51
N ALA A 14 -19.76 -22.40 -46.30
CA ALA A 14 -18.78 -23.12 -47.08
C ALA A 14 -18.89 -24.65 -46.90
N ALA A 15 -19.14 -25.11 -45.67
CA ALA A 15 -19.37 -26.53 -45.38
C ALA A 15 -20.61 -27.06 -46.08
N VAL A 16 -21.71 -26.29 -46.12
CA VAL A 16 -22.92 -26.66 -46.84
C VAL A 16 -22.67 -26.72 -48.35
N ILE A 17 -21.95 -25.77 -48.93
CA ILE A 17 -21.59 -25.77 -50.35
C ILE A 17 -20.74 -27.01 -50.67
N LEU A 18 -19.73 -27.32 -49.86
CA LEU A 18 -18.89 -28.52 -50.03
C LEU A 18 -19.70 -29.83 -49.92
N PHE A 19 -20.68 -29.85 -49.00
CA PHE A 19 -21.57 -30.99 -48.81
C PHE A 19 -22.47 -31.18 -50.06
N LEU A 20 -23.02 -30.11 -50.59
CA LEU A 20 -23.83 -30.16 -51.86
C LEU A 20 -22.98 -30.63 -53.03
N LEU A 21 -21.75 -30.14 -53.16
CA LEU A 21 -20.80 -30.56 -54.21
C LEU A 21 -20.39 -32.02 -54.03
N ALA A 22 -20.25 -32.50 -52.80
CA ALA A 22 -19.93 -33.93 -52.54
C ALA A 22 -21.05 -34.88 -52.93
N ASN A 23 -22.29 -34.45 -52.87
CA ASN A 23 -23.45 -35.24 -53.31
C ASN A 23 -23.65 -35.27 -54.87
N THR A 24 -22.90 -34.47 -55.59
CA THR A 24 -22.88 -34.57 -57.05
C THR A 24 -22.02 -35.75 -57.47
N LYS A 25 -22.33 -36.42 -58.60
CA LYS A 25 -21.59 -37.63 -59.12
C LYS A 25 -20.12 -37.33 -59.52
N LEU A 26 -19.54 -36.26 -58.96
CA LEU A 26 -18.14 -35.90 -59.10
C LEU A 26 -17.29 -36.77 -58.17
N ARG A 27 -16.08 -37.12 -58.57
CA ARG A 27 -15.04 -37.96 -57.95
C ARG A 27 -14.90 -37.73 -56.44
N PRO A 28 -14.21 -38.60 -55.68
CA PRO A 28 -14.10 -38.58 -54.19
C PRO A 28 -13.48 -37.31 -53.60
N PHE A 29 -12.93 -36.41 -54.42
CA PHE A 29 -12.24 -35.18 -54.00
C PHE A 29 -13.07 -34.25 -53.11
N PRO A 30 -14.37 -33.96 -53.41
CA PRO A 30 -15.17 -33.08 -52.54
C PRO A 30 -15.42 -33.67 -51.16
N HIS A 31 -15.50 -34.99 -51.01
CA HIS A 31 -15.67 -35.63 -49.69
C HIS A 31 -14.44 -35.47 -48.82
N VAL A 32 -13.25 -35.63 -49.41
CA VAL A 32 -11.98 -35.40 -48.68
C VAL A 32 -11.87 -33.96 -48.24
N LEU A 33 -12.23 -33.01 -49.09
CA LEU A 33 -12.25 -31.60 -48.79
C LEU A 33 -13.24 -31.27 -47.67
N LEU A 34 -14.42 -31.86 -47.67
CA LEU A 34 -15.43 -31.67 -46.62
C LEU A 34 -14.94 -32.21 -45.29
N ILE A 35 -14.34 -33.39 -45.23
CA ILE A 35 -13.77 -33.96 -44.02
C ILE A 35 -12.66 -33.05 -43.48
N PHE A 36 -11.76 -32.62 -44.36
CA PHE A 36 -10.68 -31.69 -43.97
C PHE A 36 -11.25 -30.37 -43.41
N TRP A 37 -12.26 -29.79 -44.07
CA TRP A 37 -12.94 -28.56 -43.68
C TRP A 37 -13.59 -28.69 -42.29
N LEU A 38 -14.25 -29.83 -42.00
CA LEU A 38 -14.86 -30.11 -40.71
C LEU A 38 -13.85 -30.35 -39.59
N LEU A 39 -12.70 -30.93 -39.91
CA LEU A 39 -11.61 -31.14 -38.93
C LEU A 39 -10.84 -29.86 -38.59
N LEU A 40 -10.84 -28.88 -39.46
CA LEU A 40 -10.02 -27.68 -39.38
C LEU A 40 -10.26 -26.88 -38.10
N PRO A 41 -11.50 -26.61 -37.59
CA PRO A 41 -11.74 -25.97 -36.32
C PRO A 41 -11.22 -26.77 -35.12
N ILE A 42 -11.38 -28.09 -35.15
CA ILE A 42 -10.94 -29.01 -34.11
C ILE A 42 -9.41 -29.00 -34.02
N LEU A 43 -8.73 -29.03 -35.14
CA LEU A 43 -7.28 -28.91 -35.23
C LEU A 43 -6.80 -27.56 -34.76
N SER A 44 -7.49 -26.47 -35.15
CA SER A 44 -7.18 -25.11 -34.73
C SER A 44 -7.33 -24.92 -33.22
N ALA A 45 -8.41 -25.45 -32.62
CA ALA A 45 -8.64 -25.41 -31.18
C ALA A 45 -7.59 -26.26 -30.43
N GLY A 46 -7.31 -27.46 -30.89
CA GLY A 46 -6.28 -28.34 -30.33
C GLY A 46 -4.89 -27.73 -30.39
N PHE A 47 -4.59 -27.08 -31.50
CA PHE A 47 -3.35 -26.34 -31.68
C PHE A 47 -3.21 -25.17 -30.68
N SER A 48 -4.25 -24.39 -30.52
CA SER A 48 -4.29 -23.27 -29.54
C SER A 48 -4.19 -23.77 -28.11
N PHE A 49 -4.80 -24.92 -27.80
CA PHE A 49 -4.71 -25.53 -26.49
C PHE A 49 -3.28 -25.98 -26.15
N LEU A 50 -2.61 -26.69 -27.07
CA LEU A 50 -1.23 -27.11 -26.90
C LEU A 50 -0.30 -25.88 -26.79
N SER A 51 -0.61 -24.86 -27.55
CA SER A 51 0.15 -23.63 -27.60
C SER A 51 0.14 -22.86 -26.28
N GLY A 52 -1.00 -22.77 -25.63
CA GLY A 52 -1.16 -22.04 -24.36
C GLY A 52 -0.25 -22.53 -23.23
N ARG A 53 0.27 -23.78 -23.34
CA ARG A 53 1.22 -24.36 -22.38
C ARG A 53 2.65 -23.84 -22.51
N HIS A 54 2.97 -23.20 -23.63
CA HIS A 54 4.33 -22.74 -23.97
C HIS A 54 4.52 -21.23 -23.76
N ILE A 55 3.57 -20.56 -23.14
CA ILE A 55 3.71 -19.13 -22.81
C ILE A 55 4.11 -19.01 -21.36
N ASP A 56 5.28 -18.41 -21.17
CA ASP A 56 5.73 -17.93 -19.87
C ASP A 56 5.48 -16.43 -19.76
N ARG A 57 5.01 -16.02 -18.58
CA ARG A 57 4.69 -14.65 -18.26
C ARG A 57 5.42 -14.20 -17.00
N LYS A 58 6.07 -13.05 -17.07
CA LYS A 58 6.67 -12.37 -15.92
C LYS A 58 6.14 -10.96 -15.84
N GLU A 59 5.84 -10.53 -14.62
CA GLU A 59 5.39 -9.19 -14.32
C GLU A 59 6.41 -8.54 -13.39
N GLU A 60 6.85 -7.34 -13.73
CA GLU A 60 7.83 -6.56 -12.97
C GLU A 60 7.35 -5.12 -12.88
N LEU A 61 7.57 -4.52 -11.72
CA LEU A 61 7.33 -3.09 -11.50
C LEU A 61 8.66 -2.39 -11.26
N ARG A 62 8.87 -1.25 -11.88
CA ARG A 62 10.05 -0.42 -11.74
C ARG A 62 9.66 1.05 -11.57
N PRO A 63 10.23 1.72 -10.55
CA PRO A 63 10.92 1.15 -9.39
C PRO A 63 9.93 0.45 -8.43
N LEU A 64 10.46 -0.36 -7.50
CA LEU A 64 9.64 -1.01 -6.47
C LEU A 64 9.12 -0.02 -5.41
N ARG A 65 9.80 1.11 -5.25
CA ARG A 65 9.48 2.19 -4.34
C ARG A 65 9.42 3.48 -5.14
N LEU A 66 8.33 4.21 -5.00
CA LEU A 66 8.06 5.47 -5.67
C LEU A 66 7.76 6.53 -4.63
N HIS A 67 8.20 7.75 -4.85
CA HIS A 67 7.62 8.87 -4.14
C HIS A 67 6.25 9.22 -4.75
N ARG A 68 5.39 9.77 -3.92
CA ARG A 68 4.04 10.15 -4.36
C ARG A 68 4.09 11.05 -5.60
N GLY A 69 3.33 10.68 -6.63
CA GLY A 69 3.25 11.42 -7.90
C GLY A 69 4.38 11.16 -8.90
N GLU A 70 5.36 10.34 -8.55
CA GLU A 70 6.37 9.89 -9.51
C GLU A 70 5.80 8.87 -10.49
N GLU A 71 6.38 8.85 -11.68
CA GLU A 71 6.04 7.87 -12.71
C GLU A 71 6.77 6.55 -12.45
N GLY A 72 6.00 5.49 -12.47
CA GLY A 72 6.50 4.12 -12.47
C GLY A 72 6.17 3.41 -13.77
N GLU A 73 6.74 2.25 -13.97
CA GLU A 73 6.53 1.43 -15.15
C GLU A 73 6.19 0.00 -14.75
N TRP A 74 5.06 -0.48 -15.25
CA TRP A 74 4.69 -1.88 -15.16
C TRP A 74 5.12 -2.60 -16.44
N ILE A 75 5.98 -3.59 -16.31
CA ILE A 75 6.57 -4.33 -17.42
C ILE A 75 5.96 -5.72 -17.43
N LEU A 76 5.30 -6.06 -18.53
CA LEU A 76 4.78 -7.39 -18.79
C LEU A 76 5.67 -8.08 -19.84
N GLU A 77 6.51 -9.02 -19.40
CA GLU A 77 7.33 -9.82 -20.27
C GLU A 77 6.61 -11.12 -20.64
N LEU A 78 6.44 -11.32 -21.93
CA LEU A 78 5.80 -12.47 -22.53
C LEU A 78 6.85 -13.25 -23.32
N ASN A 79 7.02 -14.51 -23.00
CA ASN A 79 7.95 -15.41 -23.68
C ASN A 79 7.19 -16.55 -24.33
N ASN A 80 7.34 -16.70 -25.64
CA ASN A 80 6.85 -17.84 -26.40
C ASN A 80 7.95 -18.89 -26.50
N SER A 81 7.93 -19.90 -25.65
CA SER A 81 8.90 -21.00 -25.67
C SER A 81 8.68 -22.02 -26.77
N SER A 82 7.61 -21.89 -27.56
CA SER A 82 7.34 -22.77 -28.71
C SER A 82 8.30 -22.46 -29.85
N ARG A 83 8.80 -23.55 -30.53
CA ARG A 83 9.66 -23.41 -31.70
C ARG A 83 8.90 -23.22 -33.01
N TRP A 84 7.60 -23.51 -33.03
CA TRP A 84 6.86 -23.65 -34.28
C TRP A 84 5.60 -22.80 -34.35
N MET A 85 5.11 -22.30 -33.20
CA MET A 85 3.78 -21.77 -33.09
C MET A 85 3.80 -20.26 -32.76
N PRO A 86 3.23 -19.42 -33.65
CA PRO A 86 2.90 -18.04 -33.30
C PRO A 86 1.65 -18.01 -32.44
N PHE A 87 1.56 -17.02 -31.51
CA PHE A 87 0.41 -16.85 -30.65
C PHE A 87 -0.25 -15.50 -30.85
N PHE A 88 -1.56 -15.53 -30.85
CA PHE A 88 -2.40 -14.34 -30.76
C PHE A 88 -3.02 -14.30 -29.37
N LEU A 89 -2.65 -13.30 -28.61
CA LEU A 89 -3.04 -13.10 -27.22
C LEU A 89 -3.81 -11.82 -27.06
N HIS A 90 -4.90 -11.91 -26.31
CA HIS A 90 -5.63 -10.74 -25.86
C HIS A 90 -5.50 -10.66 -24.35
N PHE A 91 -4.91 -9.58 -23.85
CA PHE A 91 -4.84 -9.32 -22.43
C PHE A 91 -5.94 -8.34 -22.04
N PRO A 92 -6.92 -8.76 -21.22
CA PRO A 92 -7.85 -7.83 -20.62
C PRO A 92 -7.11 -7.04 -19.53
N PHE A 93 -7.21 -5.71 -19.59
CA PHE A 93 -6.75 -4.87 -18.50
C PHE A 93 -7.85 -4.76 -17.45
N PRO A 94 -7.55 -4.99 -16.16
CA PRO A 94 -8.54 -4.86 -15.09
C PRO A 94 -9.17 -3.46 -15.01
N SER A 95 -8.40 -2.42 -15.40
CA SER A 95 -8.83 -1.02 -15.36
C SER A 95 -9.81 -0.62 -16.47
N GLU A 96 -9.79 -1.33 -17.58
CA GLU A 96 -10.65 -0.99 -18.72
C GLU A 96 -11.46 -2.21 -19.11
N LYS A 97 -12.71 -2.30 -18.66
CA LYS A 97 -13.64 -3.40 -18.98
C LYS A 97 -13.77 -3.72 -20.48
N HIS A 98 -13.26 -2.84 -21.35
CA HIS A 98 -13.42 -2.94 -22.80
C HIS A 98 -12.12 -2.87 -23.60
N ARG A 99 -10.97 -2.57 -22.98
CA ARG A 99 -9.69 -2.51 -23.69
C ARG A 99 -8.89 -3.79 -23.50
N THR A 100 -8.71 -4.49 -24.60
CA THR A 100 -7.82 -5.64 -24.67
C THR A 100 -6.63 -5.26 -25.53
N THR A 101 -5.43 -5.49 -25.03
CA THR A 101 -4.24 -5.34 -25.84
C THR A 101 -4.01 -6.63 -26.61
N GLU A 102 -3.99 -6.51 -27.93
CA GLU A 102 -3.69 -7.63 -28.82
C GLU A 102 -2.19 -7.75 -29.02
N VAL A 103 -1.66 -8.91 -28.74
CA VAL A 103 -0.23 -9.19 -28.89
C VAL A 103 -0.04 -10.43 -29.72
N MET A 104 0.70 -10.30 -30.80
CA MET A 104 1.17 -11.44 -31.57
C MET A 104 2.60 -11.75 -31.18
N LEU A 105 2.86 -13.00 -30.79
CA LEU A 105 4.19 -13.51 -30.47
C LEU A 105 4.62 -14.54 -31.51
N ARG A 106 5.77 -14.33 -32.11
CA ARG A 106 6.39 -15.31 -33.00
C ARG A 106 7.00 -16.46 -32.18
N PRO A 107 7.29 -17.63 -32.82
CA PRO A 107 8.02 -18.69 -32.15
C PRO A 107 9.36 -18.22 -31.59
N GLY A 108 9.63 -18.53 -30.32
CA GLY A 108 10.85 -18.13 -29.62
C GLY A 108 10.97 -16.63 -29.31
N GLU A 109 9.91 -15.84 -29.54
CA GLU A 109 9.94 -14.39 -29.28
C GLU A 109 9.72 -14.10 -27.80
N VAL A 110 10.54 -13.20 -27.26
CA VAL A 110 10.32 -12.54 -25.97
C VAL A 110 9.91 -11.10 -26.26
N ARG A 111 8.73 -10.74 -25.78
CA ARG A 111 8.20 -9.39 -25.95
C ARG A 111 7.93 -8.73 -24.61
N ARG A 112 8.41 -7.51 -24.44
CA ARG A 112 8.17 -6.67 -23.26
C ARG A 112 7.16 -5.58 -23.61
N LEU A 113 6.11 -5.51 -22.83
CA LEU A 113 5.10 -4.48 -22.90
C LEU A 113 5.29 -3.55 -21.70
N HIS A 114 5.34 -2.27 -21.96
CA HIS A 114 5.63 -1.23 -21.00
C HIS A 114 4.37 -0.39 -20.77
N PHE A 115 3.94 -0.27 -19.53
CA PHE A 115 2.76 0.47 -19.13
C PHE A 115 3.15 1.49 -18.06
N PRO A 116 3.24 2.78 -18.43
CA PRO A 116 3.49 3.83 -17.45
C PRO A 116 2.30 3.98 -16.52
N PHE A 117 2.56 4.23 -15.24
CA PHE A 117 1.56 4.53 -14.24
C PHE A 117 2.05 5.60 -13.27
N ILE A 118 1.14 6.26 -12.59
CA ILE A 118 1.43 7.22 -11.53
C ILE A 118 0.76 6.72 -10.26
N ALA A 119 1.46 6.82 -9.12
CA ALA A 119 0.94 6.49 -7.80
C ALA A 119 0.65 7.78 -7.01
N PRO A 120 -0.57 8.35 -7.08
CA PRO A 120 -0.86 9.65 -6.48
C PRO A 120 -1.09 9.60 -4.97
N TYR A 121 -1.35 8.42 -4.41
CA TYR A 121 -1.67 8.25 -2.98
C TYR A 121 -0.66 7.32 -2.31
N THR A 122 -0.38 7.57 -1.04
CA THR A 122 0.48 6.70 -0.21
C THR A 122 -0.18 5.34 0.02
N GLY A 123 0.55 4.25 -0.29
CA GLY A 123 0.04 2.90 -0.11
C GLY A 123 0.70 1.86 -1.01
N THR A 124 0.21 0.63 -0.92
CA THR A 124 0.67 -0.48 -1.77
C THR A 124 -0.19 -0.60 -3.01
N TYR A 125 0.44 -0.52 -4.16
CA TYR A 125 -0.18 -0.75 -5.46
C TYR A 125 0.12 -2.15 -5.94
N THR A 126 -0.92 -2.88 -6.33
CA THR A 126 -0.79 -4.25 -6.83
C THR A 126 -1.23 -4.31 -8.29
N PHE A 127 -0.36 -4.80 -9.14
CA PHE A 127 -0.63 -4.96 -10.57
C PHE A 127 -0.71 -6.43 -10.89
N SER A 128 -1.72 -6.77 -11.66
CA SER A 128 -1.89 -8.10 -12.19
C SER A 128 -2.53 -8.01 -13.56
N SER A 129 -1.90 -8.57 -14.57
CA SER A 129 -2.58 -8.76 -15.84
C SER A 129 -3.67 -9.82 -15.66
N GLY A 130 -4.83 -9.60 -16.26
CA GLY A 130 -5.87 -10.61 -16.32
C GLY A 130 -5.38 -11.90 -17.00
N GLU A 131 -6.17 -12.96 -16.92
CA GLU A 131 -5.84 -14.20 -17.62
C GLU A 131 -5.81 -13.96 -19.14
N PRO A 132 -4.74 -14.36 -19.82
CA PRO A 132 -4.63 -14.18 -21.26
C PRO A 132 -5.72 -15.00 -22.00
N ILE A 133 -6.35 -14.36 -22.95
CA ILE A 133 -7.30 -14.99 -23.84
C ILE A 133 -6.55 -15.32 -25.14
N PHE A 134 -6.47 -16.59 -25.45
CA PHE A 134 -5.88 -17.08 -26.70
C PHE A 134 -6.94 -17.09 -27.79
N GLU A 135 -6.65 -16.47 -28.91
CA GLU A 135 -7.44 -16.62 -30.11
C GLU A 135 -6.80 -17.68 -31.01
N ASP A 136 -7.60 -18.62 -31.50
CA ASP A 136 -7.11 -19.63 -32.43
C ASP A 136 -6.77 -18.99 -33.79
N LEU A 137 -5.97 -19.73 -34.61
CA LEU A 137 -5.48 -19.24 -35.90
C LEU A 137 -6.60 -18.82 -36.85
N LEU A 138 -7.77 -19.42 -36.72
CA LEU A 138 -8.94 -19.16 -37.55
C LEU A 138 -9.88 -18.11 -36.93
N GLY A 139 -9.66 -17.79 -35.67
CA GLY A 139 -10.47 -16.86 -34.92
C GLY A 139 -11.87 -17.38 -34.58
N PHE A 140 -12.06 -18.72 -34.51
CA PHE A 140 -13.33 -19.34 -34.13
C PHE A 140 -13.50 -19.45 -32.62
N PHE A 141 -12.41 -19.69 -31.92
CA PHE A 141 -12.41 -19.95 -30.48
C PHE A 141 -11.55 -18.94 -29.74
N LYS A 142 -12.07 -18.48 -28.62
CA LYS A 142 -11.33 -17.71 -27.61
C LYS A 142 -11.23 -18.58 -26.39
N LEU A 143 -10.03 -19.10 -26.14
CA LEU A 143 -9.73 -19.99 -25.03
C LEU A 143 -9.04 -19.21 -23.91
N GLN A 144 -9.61 -19.26 -22.72
CA GLN A 144 -9.01 -18.71 -21.53
C GLN A 144 -8.38 -19.87 -20.75
N PHE A 145 -7.08 -19.84 -20.62
CA PHE A 145 -6.38 -20.86 -19.85
C PHE A 145 -6.10 -20.27 -18.47
N GLY A 146 -6.73 -20.84 -17.44
CA GLY A 146 -6.34 -20.63 -16.06
C GLY A 146 -4.90 -21.10 -15.88
N GLY A 147 -3.97 -20.19 -16.04
CA GLY A 147 -2.55 -20.46 -16.03
C GLY A 147 -1.98 -20.51 -14.64
N ARG A 148 -0.69 -20.79 -14.55
CA ARG A 148 0.16 -20.74 -13.37
C ARG A 148 -0.16 -19.50 -12.53
N LYS A 149 -0.14 -19.66 -11.19
CA LYS A 149 -0.36 -18.56 -10.23
C LYS A 149 0.36 -17.30 -10.68
N ILE A 150 -0.40 -16.27 -10.99
CA ILE A 150 0.10 -14.95 -11.36
C ILE A 150 0.81 -14.43 -10.13
N ARG A 151 2.09 -14.11 -10.23
CA ARG A 151 2.77 -13.33 -9.20
C ARG A 151 2.31 -11.89 -9.38
N THR A 152 1.50 -11.41 -8.46
CA THR A 152 1.16 -9.99 -8.41
C THR A 152 2.43 -9.19 -8.15
N ALA A 153 2.72 -8.27 -9.03
CA ALA A 153 3.79 -7.31 -8.82
C ALA A 153 3.28 -6.22 -7.86
N ARG A 154 4.13 -5.80 -6.92
CA ARG A 154 3.79 -4.79 -5.90
C ARG A 154 4.75 -3.63 -5.97
N CYS A 155 4.21 -2.42 -5.84
CA CYS A 155 4.95 -1.18 -5.72
C CYS A 155 4.47 -0.44 -4.47
N PHE A 156 5.40 0.24 -3.79
CA PHE A 156 5.13 1.03 -2.60
C PHE A 156 5.24 2.51 -2.95
N ALA A 157 4.12 3.23 -2.85
CA ALA A 157 4.12 4.69 -2.91
C ALA A 157 4.38 5.23 -1.49
N LEU A 158 5.54 5.80 -1.29
CA LEU A 158 6.04 6.26 -0.01
C LEU A 158 5.35 7.57 0.41
N PRO A 159 5.16 7.81 1.74
CA PRO A 159 4.69 9.08 2.24
C PRO A 159 5.70 10.19 1.97
N ALA A 160 5.21 11.41 1.84
CA ALA A 160 6.02 12.60 1.72
C ALA A 160 6.27 13.24 3.09
N GLN A 161 7.47 13.76 3.30
CA GLN A 161 7.74 14.61 4.44
C GLN A 161 7.16 16.00 4.18
N ARG A 162 6.38 16.53 5.12
CA ARG A 162 5.83 17.88 5.06
C ARG A 162 6.82 18.89 5.61
N GLU A 163 6.79 20.12 5.10
CA GLU A 163 7.57 21.22 5.62
C GLU A 163 7.05 21.65 7.00
N ALA A 164 7.92 22.29 7.80
CA ALA A 164 7.63 22.62 9.20
C ALA A 164 6.41 23.52 9.39
N GLY A 165 6.14 24.43 8.45
CA GLY A 165 4.99 25.33 8.47
C GLY A 165 3.66 24.72 8.06
N GLU A 166 3.68 23.48 7.53
CA GLU A 166 2.46 22.75 7.12
C GLU A 166 1.91 21.86 8.23
N ILE A 167 2.63 21.75 9.35
CA ILE A 167 2.19 20.91 10.47
C ILE A 167 1.51 21.80 11.49
N PRO A 168 0.24 21.56 11.84
CA PRO A 168 -0.45 22.28 12.88
C PRO A 168 0.35 22.32 14.18
N GLY A 169 0.67 23.52 14.69
CA GLY A 169 1.55 23.72 15.84
C GLY A 169 3.04 23.75 15.56
N GLY A 170 3.45 23.84 14.30
CA GLY A 170 4.83 23.73 13.85
C GLY A 170 5.50 25.03 13.41
N GLU A 171 5.15 26.21 13.90
CA GLU A 171 6.02 27.38 13.71
C GLU A 171 7.30 27.21 14.54
N PRO A 172 8.48 27.44 13.94
CA PRO A 172 9.74 27.44 14.66
C PRO A 172 9.88 28.78 15.46
N SER A 173 9.13 28.92 16.51
CA SER A 173 9.55 29.85 17.54
C SER A 173 10.61 29.16 18.38
N ASP A 174 11.77 29.76 18.54
CA ASP A 174 12.92 29.24 19.28
C ASP A 174 12.62 28.81 20.73
N ASP A 175 11.43 29.13 21.24
CA ASP A 175 10.98 28.86 22.62
C ASP A 175 9.74 27.94 22.73
N ASP A 176 8.98 27.73 21.65
CA ASP A 176 7.72 26.99 21.65
C ASP A 176 7.76 25.77 20.76
N GLY A 177 8.47 24.70 21.15
CA GLY A 177 8.41 23.41 20.46
C GLY A 177 6.96 22.91 20.34
N ASN A 178 6.67 22.28 19.20
CA ASN A 178 5.38 21.69 18.86
C ASN A 178 4.74 20.96 20.06
N VAL A 179 3.47 21.23 20.37
CA VAL A 179 2.75 20.64 21.51
C VAL A 179 2.81 19.10 21.47
N ILE A 180 2.73 18.52 20.29
CA ILE A 180 2.87 17.06 20.09
C ILE A 180 4.26 16.59 20.51
N GLU A 181 5.31 17.30 20.09
CA GLU A 181 6.69 16.98 20.44
C GLU A 181 6.97 17.18 21.92
N ARG A 182 6.51 18.27 22.53
CA ARG A 182 6.67 18.51 23.98
C ARG A 182 6.04 17.42 24.81
N ARG A 183 4.82 17.00 24.46
CA ARG A 183 4.14 15.94 25.21
C ARG A 183 4.76 14.59 24.99
N SER A 184 5.26 14.29 23.78
CA SER A 184 5.99 13.05 23.54
C SER A 184 7.38 13.02 24.19
N LEU A 185 8.07 14.17 24.28
CA LEU A 185 9.36 14.28 24.94
C LEU A 185 9.27 14.30 26.47
N ASN A 186 8.15 14.81 27.04
CA ASN A 186 7.92 14.79 28.49
C ASN A 186 7.75 13.39 29.09
N VAL A 187 7.72 12.35 28.26
CA VAL A 187 7.79 10.93 28.68
C VAL A 187 9.20 10.55 29.15
N VAL A 188 10.19 11.39 28.89
CA VAL A 188 11.56 11.14 29.29
C VAL A 188 11.80 11.76 30.67
N THR A 189 11.52 11.03 31.71
CA THR A 189 12.00 11.34 33.04
C THR A 189 13.49 11.04 33.09
N ASP A 190 14.30 12.10 33.28
CA ASP A 190 15.69 11.95 33.70
C ASP A 190 15.69 11.43 35.15
N ASP A 191 15.48 10.14 35.31
CA ASP A 191 15.54 9.54 36.63
C ASP A 191 16.97 9.59 37.16
N LEU A 192 17.12 10.33 38.23
CA LEU A 192 18.39 10.43 38.98
C LEU A 192 18.75 9.07 39.55
N PHE A 193 19.75 8.41 38.96
CA PHE A 193 20.18 7.09 39.41
C PHE A 193 20.99 7.13 40.70
N SER A 194 22.01 7.99 40.73
CA SER A 194 22.88 8.14 41.88
C SER A 194 23.53 9.52 41.95
N ILE A 195 24.03 9.90 43.09
CA ILE A 195 24.87 11.07 43.26
C ILE A 195 26.18 10.61 43.91
N ASP A 196 27.25 10.59 43.12
CA ASP A 196 28.53 10.08 43.51
C ASP A 196 29.63 11.14 43.50
N PRO A 197 30.73 10.98 44.19
CA PRO A 197 31.88 11.88 44.09
C PRO A 197 32.44 11.89 42.67
N ILE A 198 32.80 13.08 42.17
CA ILE A 198 33.34 13.27 40.80
C ILE A 198 34.54 12.34 40.55
N GLN A 199 34.55 11.68 39.41
CA GLN A 199 35.68 10.94 38.89
C GLN A 199 36.42 11.74 37.81
N GLN A 200 37.67 11.36 37.56
CA GLN A 200 38.54 12.08 36.64
C GLN A 200 38.00 12.00 35.19
N GLY A 201 37.63 13.14 34.61
CA GLY A 201 37.09 13.23 33.25
C GLY A 201 35.58 13.49 33.15
N GLU A 202 34.87 13.57 34.27
CA GLU A 202 33.43 13.83 34.25
C GLU A 202 33.11 15.32 34.11
N PRO A 203 32.04 15.69 33.34
CA PRO A 203 31.70 17.05 33.11
C PRO A 203 31.07 17.72 34.33
N LEU A 204 31.52 18.93 34.68
CA LEU A 204 30.99 19.72 35.77
C LEU A 204 29.56 20.22 35.63
N SER A 205 29.00 20.12 34.43
CA SER A 205 27.61 20.51 34.12
C SER A 205 26.55 19.72 34.95
N HIS A 206 26.89 18.49 35.34
CA HIS A 206 26.00 17.62 36.11
C HIS A 206 26.23 17.71 37.61
N THR A 207 26.95 18.73 38.14
CA THR A 207 27.27 18.89 39.57
C THR A 207 26.02 19.16 40.37
N HIS A 208 25.85 18.39 41.46
CA HIS A 208 24.80 18.65 42.45
C HIS A 208 25.27 19.70 43.49
N TRP A 209 25.22 20.97 43.14
CA TRP A 209 25.80 22.07 43.91
C TRP A 209 25.41 22.08 45.40
N LYS A 210 24.14 21.83 45.73
CA LYS A 210 23.64 21.80 47.11
C LYS A 210 24.28 20.73 47.96
N LEU A 211 24.50 19.52 47.38
CA LEU A 211 25.12 18.42 48.10
C LEU A 211 26.65 18.57 48.16
N SER A 212 27.25 19.05 47.08
CA SER A 212 28.69 19.32 46.98
C SER A 212 29.11 20.36 48.03
N SER A 213 28.37 21.44 48.21
CA SER A 213 28.67 22.47 49.25
C SER A 213 28.52 21.94 50.67
N ARG A 214 27.56 21.05 50.90
CA ARG A 214 27.34 20.42 52.23
C ARG A 214 28.41 19.43 52.63
N LEU A 215 28.86 18.62 51.62
CA LEU A 215 29.85 17.56 51.87
C LEU A 215 31.30 18.00 51.61
N GLN A 216 31.48 19.25 51.12
CA GLN A 216 32.80 19.80 50.73
C GLN A 216 33.56 18.92 49.75
N LYS A 217 32.85 18.19 48.92
CA LYS A 217 33.32 17.33 47.83
C LYS A 217 32.47 17.53 46.62
N TRP A 218 33.06 17.52 45.44
CA TRP A 218 32.31 17.61 44.19
C TRP A 218 31.46 16.35 44.03
N MET A 219 30.16 16.52 43.98
CA MET A 219 29.17 15.43 43.80
C MET A 219 28.51 15.60 42.44
N ILE A 220 28.54 14.56 41.62
CA ILE A 220 27.91 14.56 40.27
C ILE A 220 26.65 13.72 40.32
N LYS A 221 25.64 14.19 39.59
CA LYS A 221 24.43 13.46 39.34
C LYS A 221 24.68 12.49 38.20
N HIS A 222 24.59 11.22 38.48
CA HIS A 222 24.52 10.19 37.45
C HIS A 222 23.04 9.94 37.13
N TYR A 223 22.69 10.22 35.92
CA TYR A 223 21.38 9.83 35.38
C TYR A 223 21.49 8.41 34.92
N SER A 224 20.48 7.61 35.19
CA SER A 224 20.40 6.27 34.64
C SER A 224 20.41 6.40 33.10
N ASP A 225 21.37 5.74 32.45
CA ASP A 225 21.20 5.36 31.05
C ASP A 225 20.17 4.22 30.99
N VAL A 226 18.99 4.45 31.56
CA VAL A 226 17.83 3.61 31.25
C VAL A 226 17.68 3.72 29.76
N GLU A 227 17.85 2.64 29.04
CA GLU A 227 17.41 2.55 27.65
C GLU A 227 16.01 3.13 27.61
N ARG A 228 15.91 4.36 27.09
CA ARG A 228 14.65 5.11 27.05
C ARG A 228 13.65 4.22 26.38
N ALA A 229 12.63 3.79 27.12
CA ALA A 229 11.62 2.92 26.55
C ALA A 229 11.06 3.55 25.28
N PRO A 230 11.01 2.85 24.14
CA PRO A 230 10.56 3.42 22.89
C PRO A 230 9.14 3.96 23.04
N LEU A 231 8.89 5.14 22.46
CA LEU A 231 7.55 5.71 22.37
C LEU A 231 6.71 4.87 21.43
N ARG A 232 5.55 4.40 21.88
CA ARG A 232 4.65 3.64 21.01
C ARG A 232 3.75 4.57 20.22
N LEU A 233 3.86 4.51 18.89
CA LEU A 233 3.03 5.24 17.94
C LEU A 233 2.10 4.25 17.23
N LEU A 234 0.82 4.33 17.51
CA LEU A 234 -0.19 3.50 16.86
C LEU A 234 -0.97 4.35 15.87
N VAL A 235 -1.19 3.83 14.66
CA VAL A 235 -1.94 4.54 13.61
C VAL A 235 -3.18 3.74 13.22
N ASP A 236 -4.30 4.44 13.15
CA ASP A 236 -5.57 3.94 12.66
C ASP A 236 -6.09 4.79 11.52
N VAL A 237 -6.14 4.20 10.36
CA VAL A 237 -6.52 4.88 9.14
C VAL A 237 -7.89 4.39 8.69
N LYS A 238 -8.77 5.31 8.31
CA LYS A 238 -10.09 4.96 7.78
C LYS A 238 -9.92 4.08 6.53
N PRO A 239 -10.59 2.92 6.48
CA PRO A 239 -10.57 2.09 5.28
C PRO A 239 -11.26 2.80 4.13
N VAL A 240 -10.64 2.75 2.96
CA VAL A 240 -11.16 3.30 1.71
C VAL A 240 -11.22 2.16 0.71
N ASN A 241 -12.40 1.87 0.17
CA ASN A 241 -12.56 0.81 -0.82
C ASN A 241 -11.89 1.20 -2.14
N PHE A 242 -10.60 0.89 -2.23
CA PHE A 242 -9.76 1.22 -3.34
C PHE A 242 -9.03 -0.04 -3.84
N ASP A 243 -9.27 -0.40 -5.09
CA ASP A 243 -8.74 -1.62 -5.70
C ASP A 243 -7.34 -1.42 -6.33
N GLY A 244 -6.58 -0.48 -5.77
CA GLY A 244 -5.19 -0.26 -6.16
C GLY A 244 -5.00 0.21 -7.60
N ALA A 245 -3.98 -0.31 -8.25
CA ALA A 245 -3.38 0.18 -9.47
C ALA A 245 -4.19 0.07 -10.75
N ALA A 246 -5.24 -0.73 -10.77
CA ALA A 246 -6.00 -1.00 -11.99
C ALA A 246 -6.54 0.27 -12.67
N GLN A 247 -6.80 1.32 -11.89
CA GLN A 247 -7.38 2.57 -12.36
C GLN A 247 -6.37 3.55 -12.98
N PHE A 248 -5.07 3.32 -12.81
CA PHE A 248 -4.02 4.27 -13.22
C PHE A 248 -3.19 3.85 -14.44
N ILE A 249 -3.45 2.65 -14.99
CA ILE A 249 -2.74 2.16 -16.16
C ILE A 249 -3.34 2.79 -17.42
N GLY A 250 -2.70 3.83 -17.90
CA GLY A 250 -2.91 4.33 -19.27
C GLY A 250 -4.17 5.14 -19.53
N THR A 251 -5.01 5.43 -18.54
CA THR A 251 -6.22 6.24 -18.71
C THR A 251 -6.34 7.34 -17.67
N LYS A 252 -6.73 8.53 -18.15
CA LYS A 252 -7.32 9.59 -17.35
C LYS A 252 -8.78 9.22 -16.98
N GLU A 253 -9.03 8.01 -16.46
CA GLU A 253 -10.34 7.77 -15.88
C GLU A 253 -10.46 8.66 -14.65
N THR A 254 -11.43 9.53 -14.69
CA THR A 254 -11.80 10.39 -13.57
C THR A 254 -12.23 9.47 -12.42
N ILE A 255 -11.40 9.36 -11.41
CA ILE A 255 -11.76 8.74 -10.12
C ILE A 255 -13.00 9.48 -9.61
N ASP A 256 -13.93 8.74 -9.02
CA ASP A 256 -15.06 9.36 -8.31
C ASP A 256 -14.52 10.47 -7.38
N PRO A 257 -14.99 11.71 -7.49
CA PRO A 257 -14.51 12.82 -6.67
C PRO A 257 -14.57 12.55 -5.17
N ALA A 258 -15.56 11.78 -4.71
CA ALA A 258 -15.69 11.40 -3.31
C ALA A 258 -14.57 10.42 -2.89
N LEU A 259 -14.23 9.46 -3.76
CA LEU A 259 -13.14 8.52 -3.54
C LEU A 259 -11.77 9.23 -3.60
N ASP A 260 -11.57 10.14 -4.56
CA ASP A 260 -10.34 10.96 -4.66
C ASP A 260 -10.12 11.78 -3.38
N LYS A 261 -11.18 12.42 -2.87
CA LYS A 261 -11.13 13.17 -1.63
C LYS A 261 -10.73 12.28 -0.44
N ALA A 262 -11.38 11.13 -0.29
CA ALA A 262 -11.08 10.20 0.81
C ALA A 262 -9.64 9.67 0.76
N LEU A 263 -9.12 9.38 -0.44
CA LEU A 263 -7.74 8.93 -0.63
C LEU A 263 -6.72 10.03 -0.36
N ARG A 264 -7.00 11.29 -0.72
CA ARG A 264 -6.16 12.45 -0.38
C ARG A 264 -6.12 12.67 1.13
N GLU A 265 -7.27 12.72 1.77
CA GLU A 265 -7.36 12.88 3.23
C GLU A 265 -6.59 11.80 3.98
N ARG A 266 -6.71 10.54 3.54
CA ARG A 266 -5.92 9.43 4.08
C ARG A 266 -4.42 9.64 3.88
N THR A 267 -4.02 10.05 2.68
CA THR A 267 -2.61 10.29 2.34
C THR A 267 -2.04 11.44 3.16
N ASP A 268 -2.77 12.53 3.29
CA ASP A 268 -2.38 13.69 4.08
C ASP A 268 -2.18 13.33 5.55
N PHE A 269 -3.08 12.53 6.12
CA PHE A 269 -2.96 12.04 7.48
C PHE A 269 -1.71 11.17 7.69
N LEU A 270 -1.39 10.29 6.74
CA LEU A 270 -0.19 9.45 6.78
C LEU A 270 1.10 10.27 6.62
N ASP A 271 1.08 11.33 5.81
CA ASP A 271 2.22 12.24 5.65
C ASP A 271 2.49 13.01 6.96
N TYR A 272 1.43 13.42 7.69
CA TYR A 272 1.57 14.01 9.02
C TYR A 272 2.20 13.03 10.00
N PHE A 273 1.64 11.85 10.10
CA PHE A 273 2.17 10.79 10.97
C PHE A 273 3.64 10.51 10.68
N TYR A 274 3.99 10.34 9.41
CA TYR A 274 5.37 10.12 8.96
C TYR A 274 6.30 11.24 9.38
N THR A 275 5.88 12.49 9.16
CA THR A 275 6.71 13.67 9.47
C THR A 275 6.97 13.81 10.96
N VAL A 276 5.95 13.59 11.80
CA VAL A 276 6.12 13.64 13.26
C VAL A 276 7.02 12.51 13.75
N ALA A 277 6.82 11.29 13.24
CA ALA A 277 7.68 10.16 13.57
C ALA A 277 9.15 10.41 13.19
N LEU A 278 9.40 11.00 12.02
CA LEU A 278 10.77 11.38 11.61
C LEU A 278 11.40 12.41 12.56
N ARG A 279 10.67 13.43 12.98
CA ARG A 279 11.17 14.44 13.91
C ARG A 279 11.52 13.85 15.28
N LEU A 280 10.72 12.91 15.76
CA LEU A 280 11.01 12.19 17.00
C LEU A 280 12.32 11.37 16.87
N LEU A 281 12.50 10.70 15.75
CA LEU A 281 13.75 9.96 15.46
C LEU A 281 14.95 10.91 15.33
N GLU A 282 14.78 12.09 14.71
CA GLU A 282 15.81 13.14 14.62
C GLU A 282 16.24 13.65 15.99
N LYS A 283 15.30 13.71 16.95
CA LYS A 283 15.58 14.06 18.35
C LYS A 283 16.11 12.90 19.19
N GLY A 284 16.38 11.74 18.57
CA GLY A 284 16.93 10.57 19.24
C GLY A 284 15.92 9.79 20.08
N VAL A 285 14.60 9.99 19.84
CA VAL A 285 13.56 9.19 20.48
C VAL A 285 13.38 7.90 19.69
N SER A 286 13.56 6.75 20.33
CA SER A 286 13.22 5.46 19.73
C SER A 286 11.71 5.27 19.66
N ILE A 287 11.20 4.67 18.58
CA ILE A 287 9.78 4.56 18.29
C ILE A 287 9.41 3.10 18.01
N ASP A 288 8.30 2.66 18.60
CA ASP A 288 7.60 1.44 18.23
C ASP A 288 6.35 1.83 17.41
N ALA A 289 6.42 1.77 16.08
CA ALA A 289 5.30 2.11 15.23
C ALA A 289 4.47 0.87 14.89
N GLY A 290 3.15 0.98 14.95
CA GLY A 290 2.21 -0.10 14.66
C GLY A 290 0.85 0.39 14.19
N ASP A 291 0.07 -0.53 13.64
CA ASP A 291 -1.34 -0.35 13.35
C ASP A 291 -2.19 -1.26 14.26
N ARG A 292 -3.51 -1.27 14.06
CA ARG A 292 -4.43 -2.15 14.82
C ARG A 292 -4.14 -3.65 14.62
N TYR A 293 -3.42 -4.04 13.58
CA TYR A 293 -3.38 -5.42 13.07
C TYR A 293 -2.00 -6.02 13.01
N SER A 294 -1.00 -5.18 12.75
CA SER A 294 0.34 -5.64 12.43
C SER A 294 1.25 -5.70 13.65
N GLN A 295 2.36 -6.35 13.44
CA GLN A 295 3.45 -6.33 14.39
C GLN A 295 4.04 -4.91 14.46
N LEU A 296 4.46 -4.52 15.66
CA LEU A 296 5.21 -3.28 15.87
C LEU A 296 6.53 -3.36 15.12
N ILE A 297 6.88 -2.27 14.43
CA ILE A 297 8.24 -2.06 13.94
C ILE A 297 8.98 -1.20 14.96
N HIS A 298 10.19 -1.63 15.32
CA HIS A 298 11.05 -0.91 16.22
C HIS A 298 12.05 -0.06 15.42
N LEU A 299 12.12 1.25 15.71
CA LEU A 299 12.95 2.23 15.04
C LEU A 299 13.78 2.98 16.06
N GLN A 300 15.11 2.97 15.91
CA GLN A 300 16.03 3.57 16.86
C GLN A 300 16.63 4.89 16.37
N SER A 301 16.70 5.09 15.06
CA SER A 301 17.38 6.24 14.49
C SER A 301 16.76 6.71 13.19
N ILE A 302 17.06 7.94 12.81
CA ILE A 302 16.66 8.53 11.52
C ILE A 302 17.19 7.74 10.30
N GLY A 303 18.25 6.95 10.48
CA GLY A 303 18.77 6.06 9.43
C GLY A 303 17.74 5.03 8.94
N GLU A 304 16.73 4.74 9.75
CA GLU A 304 15.66 3.77 9.45
C GLU A 304 14.41 4.40 8.83
N LYS A 305 14.50 5.67 8.37
CA LYS A 305 13.39 6.41 7.74
C LYS A 305 12.74 5.68 6.57
N GLU A 306 13.53 4.95 5.76
CA GLU A 306 13.01 4.17 4.65
C GLU A 306 12.17 2.99 5.13
N SER A 307 12.56 2.34 6.23
CA SER A 307 11.80 1.24 6.82
C SER A 307 10.44 1.72 7.32
N LEU A 308 10.41 2.90 7.97
CA LEU A 308 9.17 3.54 8.38
C LEU A 308 8.29 3.89 7.18
N ALA A 309 8.85 4.52 6.14
CA ALA A 309 8.12 4.90 4.94
C ALA A 309 7.51 3.68 4.21
N VAL A 310 8.28 2.61 4.06
CA VAL A 310 7.79 1.36 3.47
C VAL A 310 6.72 0.73 4.34
N TRP A 311 6.89 0.71 5.67
CA TRP A 311 5.87 0.17 6.56
C TRP A 311 4.54 0.95 6.44
N ILE A 312 4.57 2.29 6.42
CA ILE A 312 3.38 3.12 6.21
C ILE A 312 2.72 2.78 4.86
N ALA A 313 3.52 2.60 3.80
CA ALA A 313 3.00 2.21 2.49
C ALA A 313 2.41 0.80 2.47
N THR A 314 2.73 -0.08 3.43
CA THR A 314 2.10 -1.41 3.54
C THR A 314 0.72 -1.38 4.20
N LEU A 315 0.33 -0.26 4.83
CA LEU A 315 -1.00 -0.12 5.43
C LEU A 315 -2.08 -0.25 4.33
N SER A 316 -2.92 -1.26 4.47
CA SER A 316 -3.92 -1.59 3.47
C SER A 316 -4.95 -0.47 3.30
N PHE A 317 -5.48 -0.33 2.08
CA PHE A 317 -6.59 0.59 1.82
C PHE A 317 -7.93 0.04 2.34
N ASN A 318 -8.09 -1.28 2.36
CA ASN A 318 -9.40 -1.95 2.48
C ASN A 318 -9.60 -2.69 3.82
N ASP A 319 -8.70 -2.53 4.78
CA ASP A 319 -8.81 -3.27 6.03
C ASP A 319 -10.04 -2.84 6.83
N ALA A 320 -10.82 -3.84 7.24
CA ALA A 320 -11.98 -3.62 8.09
C ALA A 320 -11.53 -3.24 9.51
N PRO A 321 -12.20 -2.30 10.18
CA PRO A 321 -11.87 -1.91 11.53
C PRO A 321 -11.98 -3.12 12.48
N ARG A 322 -10.93 -3.35 13.26
CA ARG A 322 -10.88 -4.36 14.33
C ARG A 322 -10.68 -3.65 15.66
N ALA A 323 -11.03 -4.32 16.75
CA ALA A 323 -10.77 -3.79 18.08
C ALA A 323 -9.25 -3.61 18.30
N TRP A 324 -8.88 -2.52 18.91
CA TRP A 324 -7.51 -2.26 19.33
C TRP A 324 -7.04 -3.33 20.32
N ARG A 325 -5.78 -3.72 20.24
CA ARG A 325 -5.13 -4.60 21.20
C ARG A 325 -4.02 -3.82 21.92
N LEU A 326 -4.41 -3.00 22.87
CA LEU A 326 -3.44 -2.33 23.74
C LEU A 326 -2.98 -3.32 24.83
N SER A 327 -1.69 -3.33 25.11
CA SER A 327 -1.13 -4.21 26.14
C SER A 327 -1.21 -3.56 27.51
N GLN A 328 -1.80 -4.23 28.49
CA GLN A 328 -1.84 -3.81 29.89
C GLN A 328 -0.47 -3.85 30.59
N SER A 329 0.48 -4.62 30.05
CA SER A 329 1.78 -4.86 30.71
C SER A 329 2.82 -3.76 30.43
N ASP A 330 2.44 -2.72 29.72
CA ASP A 330 3.38 -1.70 29.26
C ASP A 330 3.08 -0.37 29.94
N ASP A 331 3.89 0.01 30.93
CA ASP A 331 3.85 1.34 31.59
C ASP A 331 4.24 2.49 30.64
N ARG A 332 4.38 2.18 29.33
CA ARG A 332 4.78 3.14 28.31
C ARG A 332 3.60 3.97 27.86
N ARG A 333 3.81 5.25 27.79
CA ARG A 333 2.85 6.15 27.17
C ARG A 333 2.71 5.84 25.69
N GLN A 334 1.47 5.76 25.22
CA GLN A 334 1.14 5.42 23.84
C GLN A 334 0.49 6.64 23.16
N MET A 335 0.87 6.92 21.94
CA MET A 335 0.18 7.91 21.09
C MET A 335 -0.60 7.18 20.02
N ILE A 336 -1.89 7.40 20.01
CA ILE A 336 -2.81 6.74 19.07
C ILE A 336 -3.29 7.78 18.07
N TRP A 337 -2.88 7.63 16.83
CA TRP A 337 -3.26 8.46 15.71
C TRP A 337 -4.51 7.87 15.05
N VAL A 338 -5.62 8.59 15.08
CA VAL A 338 -6.90 8.14 14.54
C VAL A 338 -7.42 9.15 13.55
N GLN A 339 -7.64 8.72 12.31
CA GLN A 339 -8.17 9.60 11.27
C GLN A 339 -9.64 9.96 11.53
N GLU A 340 -10.46 9.00 11.92
CA GLU A 340 -11.88 9.18 12.27
C GLU A 340 -12.27 8.21 13.38
N VAL A 341 -12.90 8.70 14.42
CA VAL A 341 -13.37 7.90 15.56
C VAL A 341 -14.81 7.48 15.29
N ASP A 342 -15.06 6.18 15.29
CA ASP A 342 -16.40 5.60 15.29
C ASP A 342 -16.80 5.17 16.71
N ASP A 343 -18.09 4.86 16.93
CA ASP A 343 -18.61 4.44 18.24
C ASP A 343 -17.91 3.20 18.79
N ALA A 344 -17.52 2.28 17.91
CA ALA A 344 -16.82 1.05 18.30
C ALA A 344 -15.39 1.35 18.75
N THR A 345 -14.71 2.26 18.08
CA THR A 345 -13.38 2.73 18.46
C THR A 345 -13.42 3.49 19.77
N LEU A 346 -14.37 4.43 19.91
CA LEU A 346 -14.57 5.17 21.14
C LEU A 346 -14.85 4.24 22.33
N GLY A 347 -15.75 3.27 22.17
CA GLY A 347 -16.04 2.28 23.19
C GLY A 347 -14.80 1.48 23.63
N SER A 348 -13.97 1.09 22.65
CA SER A 348 -12.72 0.39 22.95
C SER A 348 -11.73 1.27 23.70
N LEU A 349 -11.57 2.53 23.30
CA LEU A 349 -10.63 3.49 23.95
C LEU A 349 -11.08 3.78 25.38
N LEU A 350 -12.39 3.98 25.64
CA LEU A 350 -12.92 4.18 26.98
C LEU A 350 -12.71 2.93 27.87
N GLN A 351 -12.86 1.73 27.31
CA GLN A 351 -12.55 0.52 28.03
C GLN A 351 -11.05 0.47 28.44
N TYR A 352 -10.13 0.83 27.56
CA TYR A 352 -8.69 0.86 27.87
C TYR A 352 -8.36 1.92 28.92
N GLN A 353 -8.98 3.08 28.85
CA GLN A 353 -8.84 4.11 29.90
C GLN A 353 -9.30 3.57 31.26
N SER A 354 -10.43 2.83 31.30
CA SER A 354 -10.93 2.23 32.54
C SER A 354 -10.01 1.14 33.11
N LEU A 355 -9.17 0.57 32.28
CA LEU A 355 -8.13 -0.40 32.68
C LEU A 355 -6.82 0.25 33.12
N GLY A 356 -6.77 1.60 33.13
CA GLY A 356 -5.61 2.34 33.59
C GLY A 356 -4.47 2.44 32.58
N ILE A 357 -4.73 2.16 31.31
CA ILE A 357 -3.73 2.32 30.24
C ILE A 357 -3.59 3.80 29.90
N ASP A 358 -2.38 4.34 30.00
CA ASP A 358 -2.08 5.74 29.66
C ASP A 358 -1.83 5.89 28.14
N PHE A 359 -2.63 6.73 27.48
CA PHE A 359 -2.47 7.02 26.07
C PHE A 359 -2.98 8.43 25.73
N VAL A 360 -2.46 8.98 24.64
CA VAL A 360 -2.87 10.26 24.08
C VAL A 360 -3.45 10.02 22.69
N LEU A 361 -4.63 10.57 22.43
CA LEU A 361 -5.24 10.55 21.11
C LEU A 361 -4.75 11.73 20.27
N VAL A 362 -4.37 11.45 19.02
CA VAL A 362 -4.02 12.47 18.03
C VAL A 362 -5.03 12.39 16.89
N LEU A 363 -5.79 13.45 16.67
CA LEU A 363 -6.89 13.47 15.70
C LEU A 363 -7.17 14.88 15.16
N GLU A 364 -7.83 14.94 14.00
CA GLU A 364 -8.34 16.17 13.41
C GLU A 364 -9.76 16.44 13.91
N ARG A 365 -9.99 17.61 14.51
CA ARG A 365 -11.32 17.96 15.04
C ARG A 365 -12.37 18.10 13.94
N SER A 366 -11.97 18.67 12.80
CA SER A 366 -12.83 18.90 11.64
C SER A 366 -13.36 17.61 11.00
N LYS A 367 -12.72 16.47 11.26
CA LYS A 367 -13.10 15.15 10.73
C LYS A 367 -14.05 14.37 11.65
N GLN A 368 -14.23 14.82 12.89
CA GLN A 368 -15.05 14.12 13.86
C GLN A 368 -16.51 14.58 13.82
N SER A 369 -17.45 13.67 14.08
CA SER A 369 -18.86 14.05 14.22
C SER A 369 -19.10 14.83 15.52
N ALA A 370 -20.13 15.68 15.55
CA ALA A 370 -20.47 16.45 16.73
C ALA A 370 -20.77 15.57 17.96
N GLU A 371 -21.35 14.40 17.75
CA GLU A 371 -21.65 13.43 18.80
C GLU A 371 -20.38 12.84 19.41
N ILE A 372 -19.41 12.47 18.56
CA ILE A 372 -18.11 11.95 19.00
C ILE A 372 -17.31 13.04 19.73
N LEU A 373 -17.34 14.30 19.26
CA LEU A 373 -16.67 15.40 19.94
C LEU A 373 -17.19 15.60 21.35
N GLN A 374 -18.52 15.62 21.54
CA GLN A 374 -19.12 15.69 22.87
C GLN A 374 -18.77 14.49 23.76
N ALA A 375 -18.72 13.31 23.18
CA ALA A 375 -18.35 12.11 23.92
C ALA A 375 -16.89 12.13 24.36
N LEU A 376 -15.96 12.57 23.50
CA LEU A 376 -14.54 12.77 23.83
C LEU A 376 -14.34 13.81 24.93
N GLU A 377 -15.02 14.96 24.85
CA GLU A 377 -14.97 16.00 25.89
C GLU A 377 -15.49 15.49 27.27
N ARG A 378 -16.55 14.68 27.28
CA ARG A 378 -17.09 14.09 28.52
C ARG A 378 -16.18 13.01 29.11
N SER A 379 -15.47 12.28 28.27
CA SER A 379 -14.65 11.12 28.66
C SER A 379 -13.36 11.49 29.37
N ARG A 380 -12.93 12.76 29.33
CA ARG A 380 -11.63 13.24 29.84
C ARG A 380 -10.42 12.53 29.23
N LEU A 381 -10.58 12.00 28.02
CA LEU A 381 -9.45 11.47 27.26
C LEU A 381 -8.51 12.61 26.87
N GLU A 382 -7.22 12.37 26.99
CA GLU A 382 -6.23 13.34 26.55
C GLU A 382 -6.18 13.35 25.02
N CYS A 383 -6.68 14.43 24.39
CA CYS A 383 -6.74 14.59 22.95
C CYS A 383 -5.80 15.70 22.50
N LEU A 384 -5.02 15.43 21.45
CA LEU A 384 -4.24 16.41 20.70
C LEU A 384 -4.93 16.66 19.36
N TRP A 385 -5.30 17.90 19.12
CA TRP A 385 -6.02 18.30 17.92
C TRP A 385 -5.02 18.81 16.87
N LEU A 386 -4.99 18.18 15.71
CA LEU A 386 -4.10 18.58 14.60
C LEU A 386 -4.50 19.92 14.00
N ASP A 387 -5.80 20.28 14.06
CA ASP A 387 -6.38 21.50 13.46
C ASP A 387 -6.26 22.73 14.36
N GLU A 388 -6.09 22.60 15.68
CA GLU A 388 -6.05 23.72 16.62
C GLU A 388 -4.69 24.40 16.65
N ALA A 389 -3.69 23.77 16.10
CA ALA A 389 -2.37 24.33 16.03
C ALA A 389 -2.23 25.46 14.98
N ASP A 390 -3.19 25.60 14.05
CA ASP A 390 -3.22 26.70 13.08
C ASP A 390 -3.87 27.98 13.61
N ALA A 391 -4.44 27.95 14.81
CA ALA A 391 -5.24 29.06 15.36
C ALA A 391 -4.53 29.87 16.47
N SER A 392 -3.32 29.47 16.87
CA SER A 392 -2.49 30.17 17.88
C SER A 392 -1.18 30.65 17.24
#